data_d73c791e291c8c2863d00f8953f27824
#
_entry.id   d73c791e291c8c2863d00f8953f27824
#
_cell.length_a   1.000
_cell.length_b   1.000
_cell.length_c   1.000
_cell.angle_alpha   90.00
_cell.angle_beta   90.00
_cell.angle_gamma   90.00
#
_symmetry.space_group_name_H-M   'P 1'
#
loop_
_entity.id
_entity.type
_entity.pdbx_description
1 polymer ?
#
loop_
_entity_poly.entity_id
_entity_poly.type
_entity_poly.pdbx_seq_one_letter_code
_entity_poly.pdbx_strand_id
1 'polypeptide(L)'
;QRFLGAIGYAHGFFNLEFFYDDHDDCLRVIECNPRLASQFSDLYERVHGVDAHAMALTLALGADPQSLPRVRPTARAAASLVYRAFDANGDVPPAPAVPQREALARRFPDALLFSFAKMGRGRARDFRWTGSHRYGIVHLGGRDREDLRQRCEDASELLGWPAPYLDHGSLPARVHASAPSLSSLGEPSVEASAG
;
A
#
# COMPACT_ATOMS: atom_id res chain seq x y z
N GLN A 1 -20.93 2.43 -6.07
CA GLN A 1 -22.09 2.62 -5.17
C GLN A 1 -23.04 1.41 -5.17
N ARG A 2 -23.47 0.87 -6.33
CA ARG A 2 -24.42 -0.29 -6.37
C ARG A 2 -23.93 -1.51 -5.62
N PHE A 3 -22.66 -1.88 -5.73
CA PHE A 3 -22.07 -3.02 -5.01
C PHE A 3 -22.12 -2.84 -3.49
N LEU A 4 -21.66 -1.71 -2.98
CA LEU A 4 -21.66 -1.40 -1.54
C LEU A 4 -23.08 -1.32 -0.98
N GLY A 5 -24.01 -0.71 -1.74
CA GLY A 5 -25.42 -0.66 -1.37
C GLY A 5 -26.07 -2.04 -1.30
N ALA A 6 -25.72 -2.96 -2.21
CA ALA A 6 -26.25 -4.32 -2.22
C ALA A 6 -25.84 -5.16 -0.99
N ILE A 7 -24.68 -4.87 -0.40
CA ILE A 7 -24.20 -5.50 0.84
C ILE A 7 -24.55 -4.71 2.11
N GLY A 8 -25.36 -3.63 1.98
CA GLY A 8 -25.76 -2.80 3.12
C GLY A 8 -24.65 -1.92 3.70
N TYR A 9 -23.55 -1.72 3.00
CA TYR A 9 -22.45 -0.87 3.46
C TYR A 9 -22.72 0.59 3.11
N ALA A 10 -23.17 1.38 4.08
CA ALA A 10 -23.62 2.74 3.90
C ALA A 10 -22.69 3.82 4.45
N HIS A 11 -22.05 3.55 5.60
CA HIS A 11 -21.24 4.54 6.30
C HIS A 11 -19.89 3.94 6.70
N GLY A 12 -18.81 4.45 6.13
CA GLY A 12 -17.47 4.02 6.44
C GLY A 12 -16.48 4.18 5.29
N PHE A 13 -15.25 3.83 5.59
CA PHE A 13 -14.18 3.78 4.60
C PHE A 13 -14.19 2.45 3.87
N PHE A 14 -13.88 2.49 2.61
CA PHE A 14 -13.51 1.30 1.85
C PHE A 14 -12.34 1.64 0.93
N ASN A 15 -11.56 0.64 0.59
CA ASN A 15 -10.62 0.72 -0.51
C ASN A 15 -10.90 -0.40 -1.51
N LEU A 16 -10.66 -0.10 -2.77
CA LEU A 16 -10.76 -1.05 -3.86
C LEU A 16 -9.37 -1.24 -4.46
N GLU A 17 -8.96 -2.48 -4.61
CA GLU A 17 -7.75 -2.84 -5.31
C GLU A 17 -8.09 -3.35 -6.69
N PHE A 18 -7.36 -2.84 -7.69
CA PHE A 18 -7.61 -3.13 -9.09
C PHE A 18 -6.33 -3.62 -9.75
N PHE A 19 -6.50 -4.51 -10.69
CA PHE A 19 -5.53 -4.77 -11.74
C PHE A 19 -5.92 -3.93 -12.96
N TYR A 20 -5.01 -3.10 -13.42
CA TYR A 20 -5.19 -2.35 -14.66
C TYR A 20 -4.48 -3.06 -15.79
N ASP A 21 -5.22 -3.37 -16.84
CA ASP A 21 -4.71 -3.93 -18.08
C ASP A 21 -4.65 -2.79 -19.09
N ASP A 22 -3.43 -2.39 -19.44
CA ASP A 22 -3.18 -1.28 -20.37
C ASP A 22 -3.39 -1.65 -21.85
N HIS A 23 -3.55 -2.95 -22.12
CA HIS A 23 -3.82 -3.46 -23.48
C HIS A 23 -5.27 -3.20 -23.90
N ASP A 24 -6.21 -3.44 -23.02
CA ASP A 24 -7.65 -3.31 -23.27
C ASP A 24 -8.30 -2.17 -22.47
N ASP A 25 -7.49 -1.31 -21.81
CA ASP A 25 -7.94 -0.21 -20.95
C ASP A 25 -8.96 -0.67 -19.90
N CYS A 26 -8.72 -1.83 -19.30
CA CYS A 26 -9.66 -2.50 -18.44
C CYS A 26 -9.20 -2.54 -16.98
N LEU A 27 -10.11 -2.19 -16.06
CA LEU A 27 -9.92 -2.34 -14.62
C LEU A 27 -10.59 -3.62 -14.13
N ARG A 28 -9.80 -4.52 -13.54
CA ARG A 28 -10.29 -5.74 -12.90
C ARG A 28 -10.16 -5.60 -11.40
N VAL A 29 -11.28 -5.72 -10.69
CA VAL A 29 -11.30 -5.64 -9.22
C VAL A 29 -10.60 -6.87 -8.65
N ILE A 30 -9.61 -6.64 -7.79
CA ILE A 30 -8.93 -7.67 -7.01
C ILE A 30 -9.71 -7.91 -5.73
N GLU A 31 -9.90 -6.85 -4.93
CA GLU A 31 -10.63 -6.94 -3.68
C GLU A 31 -11.25 -5.60 -3.28
N CYS A 32 -12.27 -5.69 -2.41
CA CYS A 32 -12.86 -4.57 -1.72
C CYS A 32 -12.66 -4.74 -0.22
N ASN A 33 -11.90 -3.83 0.38
CA ASN A 33 -11.66 -3.80 1.82
C ASN A 33 -12.54 -2.74 2.47
N PRO A 34 -13.58 -3.11 3.27
CA PRO A 34 -14.47 -2.16 3.94
C PRO A 34 -13.80 -1.57 5.19
N ARG A 35 -12.68 -0.92 5.01
CA ARG A 35 -11.86 -0.29 6.06
C ARG A 35 -10.97 0.80 5.48
N LEU A 36 -10.45 1.62 6.39
CA LEU A 36 -9.40 2.57 6.06
C LEU A 36 -8.12 1.82 5.61
N ALA A 37 -7.51 2.28 4.52
CA ALA A 37 -6.17 1.87 4.10
C ALA A 37 -5.12 2.63 4.94
N SER A 38 -4.94 2.23 6.20
CA SER A 38 -4.15 2.96 7.20
C SER A 38 -2.70 3.22 6.78
N GLN A 39 -2.12 2.36 5.94
CA GLN A 39 -0.77 2.56 5.38
C GLN A 39 -0.66 3.84 4.56
N PHE A 40 -1.76 4.33 3.99
CA PHE A 40 -1.77 5.52 3.12
C PHE A 40 -2.37 6.75 3.78
N SER A 41 -2.77 6.67 5.05
CA SER A 41 -3.50 7.75 5.74
C SER A 41 -2.72 9.05 5.75
N ASP A 42 -1.43 9.03 6.08
CA ASP A 42 -0.61 10.23 6.09
C ASP A 42 -0.31 10.78 4.68
N LEU A 43 -0.34 9.93 3.66
CA LEU A 43 -0.17 10.36 2.27
C LEU A 43 -1.36 11.21 1.81
N TYR A 44 -2.59 10.88 2.25
CA TYR A 44 -3.78 11.69 1.98
C TYR A 44 -3.68 13.05 2.67
N GLU A 45 -3.18 13.11 3.89
CA GLU A 45 -2.98 14.37 4.59
C GLU A 45 -1.94 15.24 3.89
N ARG A 46 -0.80 14.66 3.50
CA ARG A 46 0.27 15.37 2.78
C ARG A 46 -0.20 15.98 1.47
N VAL A 47 -0.95 15.23 0.67
CA VAL A 47 -1.31 15.63 -0.69
C VAL A 47 -2.64 16.36 -0.75
N HIS A 48 -3.60 16.00 0.11
CA HIS A 48 -4.97 16.52 0.05
C HIS A 48 -5.38 17.31 1.29
N GLY A 49 -4.56 17.35 2.33
CA GLY A 49 -4.89 18.02 3.59
C GLY A 49 -6.03 17.32 4.35
N VAL A 50 -6.20 16.01 4.16
CA VAL A 50 -7.30 15.22 4.74
C VAL A 50 -6.75 14.26 5.78
N ASP A 51 -7.10 14.47 7.04
CA ASP A 51 -6.85 13.50 8.12
C ASP A 51 -7.87 12.34 8.01
N ALA A 52 -7.43 11.25 7.39
CA ALA A 52 -8.25 10.07 7.17
C ALA A 52 -8.63 9.34 8.48
N HIS A 53 -7.83 9.46 9.54
CA HIS A 53 -8.15 8.87 10.84
C HIS A 53 -9.23 9.70 11.56
N ALA A 54 -9.12 11.04 11.55
CA ALA A 54 -10.16 11.91 12.07
C ALA A 54 -11.49 11.70 11.32
N MET A 55 -11.44 11.55 10.00
CA MET A 55 -12.63 11.21 9.21
C MET A 55 -13.25 9.88 9.62
N ALA A 56 -12.43 8.85 9.85
CA ALA A 56 -12.94 7.54 10.28
C ALA A 56 -13.61 7.60 11.65
N LEU A 57 -13.03 8.33 12.60
CA LEU A 57 -13.62 8.56 13.93
C LEU A 57 -14.92 9.35 13.83
N THR A 58 -14.95 10.40 13.03
CA THR A 58 -16.15 11.23 12.81
C THR A 58 -17.30 10.40 12.25
N LEU A 59 -17.03 9.55 11.24
CA LEU A 59 -18.03 8.62 10.72
C LEU A 59 -18.52 7.62 11.78
N ALA A 60 -17.60 7.08 12.60
CA ALA A 60 -17.97 6.14 13.67
C ALA A 60 -18.85 6.77 14.74
N LEU A 61 -18.71 8.09 14.95
CA LEU A 61 -19.56 8.87 15.87
C LEU A 61 -20.87 9.33 15.23
N GLY A 62 -21.14 8.98 13.98
CA GLY A 62 -22.34 9.39 13.25
C GLY A 62 -22.35 10.86 12.83
N ALA A 63 -21.21 11.55 12.90
CA ALA A 63 -21.09 12.94 12.49
C ALA A 63 -20.66 13.07 11.01
N ASP A 64 -20.87 14.26 10.44
CA ASP A 64 -20.51 14.54 9.06
C ASP A 64 -18.99 14.79 8.92
N PRO A 65 -18.24 13.94 8.19
CA PRO A 65 -16.80 14.12 7.99
C PRO A 65 -16.47 15.37 7.15
N GLN A 66 -17.42 15.94 6.41
CA GLN A 66 -17.21 17.18 5.66
C GLN A 66 -17.05 18.40 6.59
N SER A 67 -17.48 18.29 7.86
CA SER A 67 -17.28 19.31 8.87
C SER A 67 -15.84 19.44 9.38
N LEU A 68 -14.99 18.44 9.09
CA LEU A 68 -13.60 18.46 9.51
C LEU A 68 -12.78 19.50 8.74
N PRO A 69 -11.94 20.27 9.45
CA PRO A 69 -11.07 21.23 8.79
C PRO A 69 -10.04 20.50 7.92
N ARG A 70 -9.80 21.04 6.73
CA ARG A 70 -8.68 20.60 5.89
C ARG A 70 -7.43 21.39 6.25
N VAL A 71 -6.32 20.69 6.43
CA VAL A 71 -5.02 21.34 6.58
C VAL A 71 -4.44 21.67 5.20
N ARG A 72 -3.49 22.61 5.16
CA ARG A 72 -2.83 22.92 3.90
C ARG A 72 -1.95 21.72 3.49
N PRO A 73 -2.09 21.23 2.23
CA PRO A 73 -1.22 20.20 1.72
C PRO A 73 0.27 20.58 1.81
N THR A 74 1.10 19.65 2.22
CA THR A 74 2.55 19.83 2.37
C THR A 74 3.35 19.30 1.20
N ALA A 75 2.70 18.48 0.34
CA ALA A 75 3.32 17.85 -0.82
C ALA A 75 2.34 17.79 -1.99
N ARG A 76 2.87 17.67 -3.22
CA ARG A 76 2.07 17.41 -4.42
C ARG A 76 2.08 15.95 -4.83
N ALA A 77 3.07 15.20 -4.34
CA ALA A 77 3.18 13.76 -4.51
C ALA A 77 3.64 13.14 -3.19
N ALA A 78 3.21 11.94 -2.88
CA ALA A 78 3.64 11.22 -1.69
C ALA A 78 3.79 9.74 -2.00
N ALA A 79 4.69 9.07 -1.30
CA ALA A 79 4.93 7.64 -1.46
C ALA A 79 5.03 6.93 -0.11
N SER A 80 4.55 5.70 -0.08
CA SER A 80 4.84 4.69 0.92
C SER A 80 5.82 3.70 0.30
N LEU A 81 7.10 3.85 0.62
CA LEU A 81 8.16 2.95 0.19
C LEU A 81 8.16 1.71 1.06
N VAL A 82 7.82 0.58 0.50
CA VAL A 82 7.77 -0.70 1.21
C VAL A 82 8.99 -1.52 0.87
N TYR A 83 9.90 -1.64 1.82
CA TYR A 83 11.12 -2.42 1.67
C TYR A 83 10.84 -3.89 2.00
N ARG A 84 11.12 -4.77 1.04
CA ARG A 84 10.86 -6.20 1.13
C ARG A 84 12.07 -7.04 0.72
N ALA A 85 12.29 -8.15 1.41
CA ALA A 85 13.17 -9.23 0.97
C ALA A 85 12.31 -10.32 0.32
N PHE A 86 12.71 -10.77 -0.86
CA PHE A 86 12.01 -11.81 -1.64
C PHE A 86 12.74 -13.14 -1.61
N ASP A 87 13.98 -13.18 -1.13
CA ASP A 87 14.73 -14.41 -0.90
C ASP A 87 14.62 -14.82 0.58
N ALA A 88 14.05 -15.99 0.83
CA ALA A 88 13.88 -16.53 2.18
C ALA A 88 15.22 -16.85 2.86
N ASN A 89 16.24 -17.19 2.07
CA ASN A 89 17.58 -17.53 2.52
C ASN A 89 18.56 -16.36 2.44
N GLY A 90 18.12 -15.26 1.79
CA GLY A 90 18.92 -14.05 1.62
C GLY A 90 19.04 -13.23 2.91
N ASP A 91 20.04 -12.36 2.92
CA ASP A 91 20.20 -11.40 3.99
C ASP A 91 19.11 -10.33 3.95
N VAL A 92 18.53 -10.04 5.10
CA VAL A 92 17.63 -8.93 5.28
C VAL A 92 18.42 -7.78 5.92
N PRO A 93 18.40 -6.59 5.33
CA PRO A 93 19.08 -5.46 5.93
C PRO A 93 18.67 -5.27 7.39
N PRO A 94 19.60 -4.96 8.28
CA PRO A 94 19.27 -4.73 9.68
C PRO A 94 18.38 -3.50 9.85
N ALA A 95 17.75 -3.40 11.01
CA ALA A 95 17.06 -2.15 11.39
C ALA A 95 18.08 -1.01 11.38
N PRO A 96 17.70 0.19 10.88
CA PRO A 96 18.62 1.32 10.82
C PRO A 96 19.12 1.71 12.19
N ALA A 97 20.43 1.87 12.32
CA ALA A 97 21.08 2.34 13.53
C ALA A 97 20.68 3.81 13.84
N VAL A 98 20.94 4.25 15.07
CA VAL A 98 20.60 5.62 15.49
C VAL A 98 21.16 6.68 14.54
N PRO A 99 22.46 6.64 14.12
CA PRO A 99 22.99 7.63 13.19
C PRO A 99 22.27 7.72 11.85
N GLN A 100 21.83 6.57 11.31
CA GLN A 100 21.09 6.51 10.04
C GLN A 100 19.69 7.14 10.18
N ARG A 101 18.98 6.85 11.28
CA ARG A 101 17.67 7.45 11.58
C ARG A 101 17.77 8.97 11.77
N GLU A 102 18.81 9.42 12.46
CA GLU A 102 19.07 10.85 12.65
C GLU A 102 19.43 11.54 11.32
N ALA A 103 20.22 10.88 10.46
CA ALA A 103 20.54 11.41 9.14
C ALA A 103 19.28 11.54 8.28
N LEU A 104 18.42 10.54 8.29
CA LEU A 104 17.12 10.59 7.61
C LEU A 104 16.27 11.75 8.14
N ALA A 105 16.13 11.87 9.48
CA ALA A 105 15.34 12.92 10.10
C ALA A 105 15.88 14.33 9.84
N ARG A 106 17.22 14.48 9.79
CA ARG A 106 17.84 15.78 9.42
C ARG A 106 17.59 16.14 7.95
N ARG A 107 17.69 15.15 7.06
CA ARG A 107 17.53 15.38 5.61
C ARG A 107 16.07 15.54 5.20
N PHE A 108 15.18 14.79 5.85
CA PHE A 108 13.75 14.73 5.58
C PHE A 108 12.96 14.78 6.90
N PRO A 109 12.78 15.97 7.51
CA PRO A 109 12.13 16.11 8.82
C PRO A 109 10.68 15.60 8.85
N ASP A 110 10.05 15.55 7.68
CA ASP A 110 8.69 15.06 7.48
C ASP A 110 8.61 13.55 7.21
N ALA A 111 9.74 12.85 7.09
CA ALA A 111 9.74 11.41 6.81
C ALA A 111 9.20 10.61 8.01
N LEU A 112 8.33 9.62 7.73
CA LEU A 112 7.97 8.61 8.72
C LEU A 112 8.69 7.31 8.41
N LEU A 113 9.41 6.78 9.39
CA LEU A 113 10.14 5.52 9.28
C LEU A 113 9.54 4.46 10.19
N PHE A 114 9.13 3.35 9.62
CA PHE A 114 8.68 2.15 10.32
C PHE A 114 9.64 1.01 10.04
N SER A 115 10.21 0.43 11.09
CA SER A 115 11.11 -0.71 10.99
C SER A 115 10.51 -1.95 11.64
N PHE A 116 10.56 -3.08 10.95
CA PHE A 116 9.95 -4.34 11.37
C PHE A 116 11.04 -5.40 11.55
N ALA A 117 11.58 -5.50 12.74
CA ALA A 117 12.59 -6.51 13.05
C ALA A 117 11.91 -7.85 13.38
N LYS A 118 11.72 -8.70 12.39
CA LYS A 118 11.28 -10.09 12.60
C LYS A 118 12.44 -11.04 12.33
N MET A 119 12.63 -11.99 13.23
CA MET A 119 13.66 -13.03 13.13
C MET A 119 13.03 -14.41 13.25
N GLY A 120 13.78 -15.45 12.79
CA GLY A 120 13.41 -16.85 13.00
C GLY A 120 12.02 -17.20 12.47
N ARG A 121 11.16 -17.79 13.33
CA ARG A 121 9.82 -18.30 12.96
C ARG A 121 8.89 -17.21 12.41
N GLY A 122 9.01 -15.97 12.89
CA GLY A 122 8.18 -14.86 12.42
C GLY A 122 8.49 -14.48 10.96
N ARG A 123 9.78 -14.44 10.61
CA ARG A 123 10.24 -14.21 9.23
C ARG A 123 9.83 -15.37 8.31
N ALA A 124 10.06 -16.63 8.73
CA ALA A 124 9.67 -17.81 7.97
C ALA A 124 8.16 -17.86 7.68
N ARG A 125 7.33 -17.41 8.63
CA ARG A 125 5.90 -17.29 8.42
C ARG A 125 5.54 -16.28 7.33
N ASP A 126 6.18 -15.11 7.34
CA ASP A 126 5.93 -14.08 6.32
C ASP A 126 6.24 -14.62 4.92
N PHE A 127 7.39 -15.29 4.72
CA PHE A 127 7.73 -15.90 3.44
C PHE A 127 6.74 -16.98 3.00
N ARG A 128 6.26 -17.80 3.94
CA ARG A 128 5.27 -18.85 3.64
C ARG A 128 3.97 -18.26 3.11
N TRP A 129 3.49 -17.15 3.71
CA TRP A 129 2.16 -16.63 3.42
C TRP A 129 2.15 -15.55 2.33
N THR A 130 3.21 -14.76 2.23
CA THR A 130 3.26 -13.61 1.33
C THR A 130 4.39 -13.67 0.30
N GLY A 131 5.20 -14.73 0.30
CA GLY A 131 6.35 -14.88 -0.58
C GLY A 131 7.47 -13.86 -0.33
N SER A 132 7.38 -13.07 0.73
CA SER A 132 8.34 -12.02 1.03
C SER A 132 8.28 -11.59 2.49
N HIS A 133 9.35 -10.99 2.99
CA HIS A 133 9.39 -10.37 4.31
C HIS A 133 9.50 -8.85 4.17
N ARG A 134 8.55 -8.11 4.73
CA ARG A 134 8.60 -6.65 4.83
C ARG A 134 9.42 -6.26 6.05
N TYR A 135 10.55 -5.57 5.82
CA TYR A 135 11.44 -5.14 6.91
C TYR A 135 11.39 -3.63 7.19
N GLY A 136 10.82 -2.84 6.30
CA GLY A 136 10.64 -1.42 6.54
C GLY A 136 9.58 -0.77 5.69
N ILE A 137 9.12 0.40 6.12
CA ILE A 137 8.32 1.34 5.34
C ILE A 137 8.87 2.74 5.60
N VAL A 138 9.00 3.54 4.55
CA VAL A 138 9.26 4.98 4.66
C VAL A 138 8.16 5.73 3.92
N HIS A 139 7.55 6.71 4.60
CA HIS A 139 6.63 7.64 3.94
C HIS A 139 7.35 8.96 3.68
N LEU A 140 7.22 9.44 2.47
CA LEU A 140 7.82 10.71 2.01
C LEU A 140 6.81 11.50 1.19
N GLY A 141 6.90 12.83 1.29
CA GLY A 141 6.26 13.76 0.37
C GLY A 141 7.29 14.37 -0.59
N GLY A 142 6.84 14.86 -1.73
CA GLY A 142 7.64 15.56 -2.73
C GLY A 142 6.86 16.69 -3.41
N ARG A 143 7.58 17.60 -4.04
CA ARG A 143 7.00 18.73 -4.81
C ARG A 143 6.32 18.25 -6.10
N ASP A 144 6.84 17.17 -6.67
CA ASP A 144 6.35 16.48 -7.84
C ASP A 144 6.87 15.04 -7.83
N ARG A 145 6.60 14.27 -8.90
CA ARG A 145 7.00 12.85 -8.98
C ARG A 145 8.51 12.67 -9.08
N GLU A 146 9.21 13.56 -9.76
CA GLU A 146 10.66 13.44 -9.93
C GLU A 146 11.40 13.78 -8.64
N ASP A 147 11.01 14.88 -7.96
CA ASP A 147 11.53 15.22 -6.64
C ASP A 147 11.26 14.08 -5.63
N LEU A 148 10.05 13.50 -5.67
CA LEU A 148 9.72 12.38 -4.81
C LEU A 148 10.61 11.16 -5.08
N ARG A 149 10.84 10.82 -6.35
CA ARG A 149 11.73 9.71 -6.74
C ARG A 149 13.14 9.92 -6.19
N GLN A 150 13.72 11.10 -6.39
CA GLN A 150 15.05 11.42 -5.87
C GLN A 150 15.10 11.33 -4.35
N ARG A 151 14.10 11.87 -3.65
CA ARG A 151 13.99 11.77 -2.17
C ARG A 151 13.90 10.32 -1.69
N CYS A 152 13.24 9.46 -2.44
CA CYS A 152 13.15 8.05 -2.15
C CYS A 152 14.50 7.34 -2.29
N GLU A 153 15.28 7.68 -3.33
CA GLU A 153 16.65 7.18 -3.53
C GLU A 153 17.58 7.63 -2.40
N ASP A 154 17.59 8.93 -2.12
CA ASP A 154 18.39 9.51 -1.02
C ASP A 154 18.04 8.86 0.34
N ALA A 155 16.76 8.64 0.61
CA ALA A 155 16.31 8.00 1.86
C ALA A 155 16.78 6.54 1.94
N SER A 156 16.73 5.81 0.84
CA SER A 156 17.22 4.43 0.75
C SER A 156 18.73 4.36 1.02
N GLU A 157 19.49 5.28 0.42
CA GLU A 157 20.94 5.37 0.64
C GLU A 157 21.29 5.70 2.10
N LEU A 158 20.62 6.70 2.70
CA LEU A 158 20.82 7.07 4.10
C LEU A 158 20.55 5.93 5.07
N LEU A 159 19.56 5.08 4.76
CA LEU A 159 19.21 3.93 5.56
C LEU A 159 20.10 2.72 5.30
N GLY A 160 20.88 2.71 4.22
CA GLY A 160 21.63 1.56 3.73
C GLY A 160 20.70 0.43 3.25
N TRP A 161 19.51 0.78 2.78
CA TRP A 161 18.52 -0.16 2.25
C TRP A 161 18.45 -0.08 0.73
N PRO A 162 18.36 -1.22 0.01
CA PRO A 162 18.14 -1.19 -1.43
C PRO A 162 16.82 -0.49 -1.75
N ALA A 163 16.83 0.38 -2.76
CA ALA A 163 15.60 1.05 -3.19
C ALA A 163 14.53 0.00 -3.57
N PRO A 164 13.27 0.18 -3.09
CA PRO A 164 12.25 -0.87 -3.21
C PRO A 164 11.61 -0.97 -4.60
N TYR A 165 11.95 -0.08 -5.52
CA TYR A 165 11.50 -0.14 -6.91
C TYR A 165 12.61 -0.68 -7.78
N LEU A 166 12.25 -1.65 -8.59
CA LEU A 166 13.14 -2.21 -9.60
C LEU A 166 13.12 -1.33 -10.83
N ASP A 167 14.28 -1.12 -11.46
CA ASP A 167 14.32 -0.66 -12.84
C ASP A 167 13.50 -1.64 -13.70
N HIS A 168 12.64 -1.11 -14.55
CA HIS A 168 11.77 -1.92 -15.42
C HIS A 168 12.55 -2.95 -16.28
N GLY A 169 13.87 -2.82 -16.40
CA GLY A 169 14.75 -3.77 -17.08
C GLY A 169 15.19 -4.96 -16.22
N SER A 170 14.99 -4.95 -14.92
CA SER A 170 15.47 -5.99 -13.98
C SER A 170 14.38 -6.85 -13.35
N LEU A 171 13.12 -6.69 -13.76
CA LEU A 171 12.08 -7.65 -13.38
C LEU A 171 12.43 -9.01 -14.00
N PRO A 172 12.62 -10.09 -13.21
CA PRO A 172 12.73 -11.42 -13.78
C PRO A 172 11.51 -11.64 -14.67
N ALA A 173 11.76 -12.15 -15.88
CA ALA A 173 10.69 -12.48 -16.82
C ALA A 173 9.57 -13.17 -16.04
N ARG A 174 8.38 -12.58 -16.01
CA ARG A 174 7.24 -13.14 -15.31
C ARG A 174 7.11 -14.59 -15.77
N VAL A 175 7.21 -15.51 -14.83
CA VAL A 175 6.69 -16.85 -15.05
C VAL A 175 5.19 -16.63 -15.26
N HIS A 176 4.77 -16.66 -16.53
CA HIS A 176 3.36 -16.74 -16.86
C HIS A 176 2.87 -18.09 -16.33
N ALA A 177 2.45 -18.13 -15.08
CA ALA A 177 1.55 -19.14 -14.63
C ALA A 177 0.28 -18.92 -15.47
N SER A 178 0.06 -19.80 -16.43
CA SER A 178 -1.15 -19.83 -17.27
C SER A 178 -2.33 -19.80 -16.29
N ALA A 179 -3.03 -18.68 -16.24
CA ALA A 179 -4.28 -18.63 -15.48
C ALA A 179 -5.19 -19.70 -16.08
N PRO A 180 -5.83 -20.56 -15.26
CA PRO A 180 -6.78 -21.52 -15.78
C PRO A 180 -7.89 -20.74 -16.51
N SER A 181 -8.17 -21.12 -17.75
CA SER A 181 -9.20 -20.50 -18.57
C SER A 181 -10.54 -20.57 -17.82
N LEU A 182 -11.22 -19.43 -17.70
CA LEU A 182 -12.54 -19.30 -17.08
C LEU A 182 -13.66 -20.10 -17.79
N SER A 183 -13.34 -20.78 -18.90
CA SER A 183 -14.27 -21.62 -19.65
C SER A 183 -14.60 -22.96 -18.98
N SER A 184 -13.99 -23.30 -17.84
CA SER A 184 -14.25 -24.53 -17.09
C SER A 184 -15.15 -24.37 -15.85
N LEU A 185 -15.61 -23.16 -15.55
CA LEU A 185 -16.63 -22.95 -14.52
C LEU A 185 -18.00 -23.08 -15.22
N GLY A 186 -18.58 -24.28 -15.12
CA GLY A 186 -19.94 -24.53 -15.58
C GLY A 186 -20.92 -23.53 -14.99
N GLU A 187 -21.86 -23.08 -15.83
CA GLU A 187 -22.98 -22.22 -15.38
C GLU A 187 -23.70 -22.88 -14.21
N PRO A 188 -24.02 -22.15 -13.13
CA PRO A 188 -24.87 -22.68 -12.09
C PRO A 188 -26.28 -22.89 -12.67
N SER A 189 -26.70 -24.15 -12.73
CA SER A 189 -28.09 -24.51 -13.03
C SER A 189 -29.01 -23.91 -11.95
N VAL A 190 -29.79 -22.93 -12.35
CA VAL A 190 -30.89 -22.41 -11.53
C VAL A 190 -32.03 -23.41 -11.60
N GLU A 191 -32.11 -24.33 -10.67
CA GLU A 191 -33.35 -25.10 -10.44
C GLU A 191 -34.41 -24.17 -9.85
N ALA A 192 -35.41 -23.84 -10.67
CA ALA A 192 -36.61 -23.19 -10.22
C ALA A 192 -37.46 -24.26 -9.49
N SER A 193 -37.48 -24.24 -8.14
CA SER A 193 -38.48 -24.98 -7.38
C SER A 193 -39.74 -24.11 -7.31
N ALA A 194 -40.72 -24.47 -8.12
CA ALA A 194 -42.12 -24.11 -7.90
C ALA A 194 -42.71 -25.04 -6.84
N GLY A 195 -43.30 -24.44 -5.80
CA GLY A 195 -43.99 -25.13 -4.72
C GLY A 195 -44.43 -24.12 -3.67
#